data_a99c43ed1fd68762b301e15def198778
#
_entry.id   a99c43ed1fd68762b301e15def198778
#
_cell.length_a   1.000
_cell.length_b   1.000
_cell.length_c   1.000
_cell.angle_alpha   90.00
_cell.angle_beta   90.00
_cell.angle_gamma   90.00
#
_symmetry.space_group_name_H-M   'P 1'
#
loop_
_entity.id
_entity.type
_entity.pdbx_description
1 polymer ?
#
loop_
_entity_poly.entity_id
_entity_poly.type
_entity_poly.pdbx_seq_one_letter_code
_entity_poly.pdbx_strand_id
1 'polypeptide(L)'
;SGHPESISRVTSILETLKKNKKLIWKNPVSFGKDIIKQAHSSSYVDTVKNAFPEKGLVFLDGDTVVSPGSKDATFDAVGSIITAIDGVENKEFGAAHCVTRPPGHHAEKSKAMGFCVINNIGVAANYLISKYKYKRVAVLDWDCHFGNGTYDILKSNKNVFFSSLHQYPYYPGGGTEDEKGDHNN
;
A
#
# COMPACT_ATOMS: atom_id res chain seq x y z
N SER A 1 15.51 -9.85 -14.89
CA SER A 1 16.03 -8.53 -14.59
C SER A 1 16.49 -8.51 -13.15
N GLY A 2 17.65 -7.89 -12.85
CA GLY A 2 18.22 -7.86 -11.49
C GLY A 2 17.58 -6.84 -10.54
N HIS A 3 16.34 -6.39 -10.80
CA HIS A 3 15.63 -5.46 -9.93
C HIS A 3 15.19 -6.17 -8.65
N PRO A 4 15.45 -5.61 -7.44
CA PRO A 4 15.15 -6.26 -6.16
C PRO A 4 13.64 -6.52 -5.99
N GLU A 5 12.77 -5.59 -6.40
CA GLU A 5 11.33 -5.82 -6.44
C GLU A 5 10.97 -6.60 -7.72
N SER A 6 10.87 -7.92 -7.61
CA SER A 6 10.70 -8.82 -8.74
C SER A 6 9.36 -9.59 -8.70
N ILE A 7 8.90 -10.03 -9.86
CA ILE A 7 7.68 -10.85 -10.01
C ILE A 7 7.81 -12.16 -9.22
N SER A 8 9.02 -12.71 -9.09
CA SER A 8 9.27 -13.98 -8.39
C SER A 8 8.82 -13.96 -6.92
N ARG A 9 8.83 -12.79 -6.25
CA ARG A 9 8.32 -12.64 -4.88
C ARG A 9 6.85 -13.07 -4.81
N VAL A 10 6.01 -12.49 -5.65
CA VAL A 10 4.57 -12.80 -5.68
C VAL A 10 4.33 -14.25 -6.14
N THR A 11 5.05 -14.71 -7.17
CA THR A 11 4.92 -16.07 -7.69
C THR A 11 5.21 -17.11 -6.60
N SER A 12 6.32 -16.98 -5.88
CA SER A 12 6.71 -17.92 -4.81
C SER A 12 5.69 -17.96 -3.66
N ILE A 13 5.16 -16.81 -3.27
CA ILE A 13 4.12 -16.73 -2.24
C ILE A 13 2.85 -17.43 -2.73
N LEU A 14 2.39 -17.13 -3.95
CA LEU A 14 1.19 -17.73 -4.52
C LEU A 14 1.31 -19.24 -4.69
N GLU A 15 2.45 -19.75 -5.16
CA GLU A 15 2.71 -21.19 -5.29
C GLU A 15 2.62 -21.90 -3.94
N THR A 16 3.09 -21.25 -2.88
CA THR A 16 3.02 -21.81 -1.52
C THR A 16 1.59 -21.77 -0.99
N LEU A 17 0.90 -20.65 -1.10
CA LEU A 17 -0.46 -20.50 -0.59
C LEU A 17 -1.48 -21.38 -1.33
N LYS A 18 -1.33 -21.60 -2.64
CA LYS A 18 -2.21 -22.46 -3.45
C LYS A 18 -2.23 -23.92 -2.95
N LYS A 19 -1.23 -24.35 -2.20
CA LYS A 19 -1.22 -25.70 -1.58
C LYS A 19 -2.22 -25.82 -0.43
N ASN A 20 -2.63 -24.71 0.18
CA ASN A 20 -3.60 -24.72 1.27
C ASN A 20 -5.03 -24.63 0.73
N LYS A 21 -5.73 -25.77 0.74
CA LYS A 21 -7.12 -25.91 0.25
C LYS A 21 -8.18 -25.19 1.11
N LYS A 22 -7.81 -24.67 2.30
CA LYS A 22 -8.73 -23.94 3.18
C LYS A 22 -8.81 -22.45 2.85
N LEU A 23 -7.95 -21.93 1.98
CA LEU A 23 -7.95 -20.52 1.59
C LEU A 23 -9.06 -20.24 0.59
N ILE A 24 -9.77 -19.16 0.81
CA ILE A 24 -10.76 -18.61 -0.12
C ILE A 24 -10.06 -17.55 -0.96
N TRP A 25 -10.02 -17.76 -2.26
CA TRP A 25 -9.42 -16.83 -3.20
C TRP A 25 -10.43 -15.80 -3.68
N LYS A 26 -10.06 -14.54 -3.65
CA LYS A 26 -10.86 -13.41 -4.14
C LYS A 26 -10.08 -12.63 -5.18
N ASN A 27 -10.78 -12.07 -6.16
CA ASN A 27 -10.20 -11.13 -7.12
C ASN A 27 -10.37 -9.69 -6.62
N PRO A 28 -9.49 -8.77 -7.04
CA PRO A 28 -9.63 -7.36 -6.71
C PRO A 28 -10.94 -6.79 -7.29
N VAL A 29 -11.60 -5.92 -6.53
CA VAL A 29 -12.77 -5.18 -7.01
C VAL A 29 -12.35 -3.89 -7.73
N SER A 30 -13.14 -3.47 -8.69
CA SER A 30 -13.06 -2.13 -9.25
C SER A 30 -13.58 -1.10 -8.23
N PHE A 31 -12.95 0.06 -8.18
CA PHE A 31 -13.30 1.12 -7.23
C PHE A 31 -13.18 2.53 -7.84
N GLY A 32 -13.84 3.49 -7.22
CA GLY A 32 -13.76 4.90 -7.61
C GLY A 32 -12.45 5.57 -7.16
N LYS A 33 -11.97 6.51 -7.94
CA LYS A 33 -10.71 7.26 -7.70
C LYS A 33 -10.67 7.97 -6.36
N ASP A 34 -11.81 8.35 -5.83
CA ASP A 34 -11.93 9.10 -4.58
C ASP A 34 -11.44 8.29 -3.37
N ILE A 35 -11.36 6.97 -3.51
CA ILE A 35 -10.78 6.11 -2.47
C ILE A 35 -9.28 6.37 -2.34
N ILE A 36 -8.55 6.46 -3.46
CA ILE A 36 -7.10 6.75 -3.44
C ILE A 36 -6.84 8.17 -2.91
N LYS A 37 -7.70 9.13 -3.24
CA LYS A 37 -7.60 10.51 -2.77
C LYS A 37 -7.75 10.67 -1.26
N GLN A 38 -8.22 9.65 -0.56
CA GLN A 38 -8.23 9.63 0.90
C GLN A 38 -6.83 9.52 1.51
N ALA A 39 -5.86 8.99 0.76
CA ALA A 39 -4.48 8.85 1.18
C ALA A 39 -3.53 9.79 0.42
N HIS A 40 -3.83 10.08 -0.83
CA HIS A 40 -2.97 10.86 -1.72
C HIS A 40 -3.63 12.16 -2.17
N SER A 41 -2.82 13.16 -2.51
CA SER A 41 -3.31 14.42 -3.07
C SER A 41 -3.98 14.18 -4.45
N SER A 42 -5.00 14.97 -4.76
CA SER A 42 -5.71 14.85 -6.04
C SER A 42 -4.78 15.01 -7.24
N SER A 43 -3.85 15.97 -7.17
CA SER A 43 -2.85 16.20 -8.22
C SER A 43 -1.94 15.00 -8.43
N TYR A 44 -1.51 14.34 -7.34
CA TYR A 44 -0.69 13.13 -7.43
C TYR A 44 -1.46 11.97 -8.06
N VAL A 45 -2.71 11.76 -7.66
CA VAL A 45 -3.57 10.71 -8.24
C VAL A 45 -3.74 10.90 -9.75
N ASP A 46 -3.91 12.14 -10.21
CA ASP A 46 -4.01 12.44 -11.63
C ASP A 46 -2.67 12.24 -12.36
N THR A 47 -1.55 12.60 -11.73
CA THR A 47 -0.20 12.32 -12.25
C THR A 47 0.04 10.82 -12.42
N VAL A 48 -0.24 10.02 -11.38
CA VAL A 48 -0.05 8.57 -11.42
C VAL A 48 -0.83 7.91 -12.54
N LYS A 49 -2.06 8.33 -12.80
CA LYS A 49 -2.88 7.77 -13.89
C LYS A 49 -2.25 7.90 -15.28
N ASN A 50 -1.54 9.02 -15.48
CA ASN A 50 -0.93 9.36 -16.76
C ASN A 50 0.55 8.93 -16.83
N ALA A 51 1.09 8.37 -15.74
CA ALA A 51 2.49 8.00 -15.64
C ALA A 51 2.84 6.66 -16.30
N PHE A 52 1.85 5.82 -16.55
CA PHE A 52 2.10 4.48 -17.10
C PHE A 52 2.30 4.53 -18.62
N PRO A 53 3.45 4.05 -19.12
CA PRO A 53 3.74 4.09 -20.54
C PRO A 53 2.97 3.01 -21.32
N GLU A 54 2.71 3.27 -22.61
CA GLU A 54 2.19 2.23 -23.52
C GLU A 54 3.27 1.22 -23.90
N LYS A 55 4.55 1.63 -23.90
CA LYS A 55 5.72 0.79 -24.21
C LYS A 55 6.91 1.23 -23.39
N GLY A 56 7.79 0.28 -23.08
CA GLY A 56 9.04 0.55 -22.36
C GLY A 56 8.85 0.77 -20.86
N LEU A 57 9.70 1.59 -20.28
CA LEU A 57 9.78 1.84 -18.84
C LEU A 57 9.79 3.35 -18.57
N VAL A 58 9.14 3.77 -17.51
CA VAL A 58 9.19 5.15 -16.98
C VAL A 58 9.61 5.10 -15.52
N PHE A 59 10.50 5.99 -15.15
CA PHE A 59 10.94 6.18 -13.77
C PHE A 59 10.09 7.28 -13.12
N LEU A 60 9.39 6.93 -12.05
CA LEU A 60 8.64 7.90 -11.24
C LEU A 60 9.53 8.61 -10.23
N ASP A 61 10.63 7.93 -9.88
CA ASP A 61 11.66 8.37 -8.95
C ASP A 61 12.95 7.56 -9.28
N GLY A 62 14.02 7.75 -8.50
CA GLY A 62 15.32 7.11 -8.78
C GLY A 62 15.31 5.57 -8.83
N ASP A 63 14.35 4.93 -8.14
CA ASP A 63 14.25 3.47 -8.04
C ASP A 63 12.84 2.91 -8.33
N THR A 64 11.84 3.78 -8.51
CA THR A 64 10.45 3.38 -8.74
C THR A 64 10.13 3.39 -10.23
N VAL A 65 10.12 2.22 -10.83
CA VAL A 65 9.97 2.03 -12.28
C VAL A 65 8.62 1.43 -12.60
N VAL A 66 7.94 2.00 -13.60
CA VAL A 66 6.67 1.48 -14.12
C VAL A 66 6.76 1.08 -15.60
N SER A 67 5.96 0.10 -15.97
CA SER A 67 5.80 -0.46 -17.32
C SER A 67 4.32 -0.44 -17.69
N PRO A 68 3.92 -0.82 -18.91
CA PRO A 68 2.50 -0.88 -19.28
C PRO A 68 1.62 -1.67 -18.30
N GLY A 69 2.06 -2.86 -17.89
CA GLY A 69 1.32 -3.70 -16.92
C GLY A 69 1.32 -3.20 -15.48
N SER A 70 2.13 -2.19 -15.15
CA SER A 70 2.17 -1.62 -13.80
C SER A 70 0.90 -0.85 -13.46
N LYS A 71 0.17 -0.34 -14.45
CA LYS A 71 -1.10 0.35 -14.23
C LYS A 71 -2.11 -0.59 -13.57
N ASP A 72 -2.41 -1.69 -14.22
CA ASP A 72 -3.41 -2.64 -13.72
C ASP A 72 -2.95 -3.22 -12.38
N ALA A 73 -1.69 -3.62 -12.26
CA ALA A 73 -1.15 -4.13 -11.02
C ALA A 73 -1.26 -3.14 -9.84
N THR A 74 -1.02 -1.84 -10.09
CA THR A 74 -1.14 -0.78 -9.06
C THR A 74 -2.58 -0.62 -8.58
N PHE A 75 -3.54 -0.59 -9.50
CA PHE A 75 -4.95 -0.44 -9.13
C PHE A 75 -5.53 -1.74 -8.55
N ASP A 76 -5.13 -2.91 -9.04
CA ASP A 76 -5.52 -4.20 -8.48
C ASP A 76 -5.00 -4.39 -7.05
N ALA A 77 -3.81 -3.86 -6.73
CA ALA A 77 -3.30 -3.87 -5.36
C ALA A 77 -4.25 -3.12 -4.41
N VAL A 78 -4.71 -1.94 -4.79
CA VAL A 78 -5.71 -1.19 -4.01
C VAL A 78 -7.06 -1.92 -3.98
N GLY A 79 -7.53 -2.44 -5.13
CA GLY A 79 -8.76 -3.22 -5.22
C GLY A 79 -8.75 -4.45 -4.33
N SER A 80 -7.60 -5.11 -4.19
CA SER A 80 -7.40 -6.25 -3.29
C SER A 80 -7.59 -5.87 -1.82
N ILE A 81 -7.04 -4.73 -1.40
CA ILE A 81 -7.22 -4.23 -0.03
C ILE A 81 -8.70 -3.90 0.25
N ILE A 82 -9.39 -3.28 -0.70
CA ILE A 82 -10.83 -2.98 -0.57
C ILE A 82 -11.62 -4.28 -0.46
N THR A 83 -11.36 -5.27 -1.33
CA THR A 83 -11.98 -6.59 -1.26
C THR A 83 -11.75 -7.26 0.10
N ALA A 84 -10.53 -7.16 0.62
CA ALA A 84 -10.18 -7.73 1.92
C ALA A 84 -10.96 -7.08 3.06
N ILE A 85 -11.00 -5.76 3.10
CA ILE A 85 -11.73 -5.01 4.12
C ILE A 85 -13.23 -5.32 4.04
N ASP A 86 -13.83 -5.17 2.86
CA ASP A 86 -15.27 -5.39 2.68
C ASP A 86 -15.67 -6.82 3.04
N GLY A 87 -14.87 -7.82 2.70
CA GLY A 87 -15.13 -9.20 3.04
C GLY A 87 -15.06 -9.49 4.54
N VAL A 88 -14.12 -8.89 5.26
CA VAL A 88 -14.05 -8.99 6.73
C VAL A 88 -15.24 -8.29 7.38
N GLU A 89 -15.56 -7.07 6.95
CA GLU A 89 -16.67 -6.29 7.49
C GLU A 89 -18.03 -6.96 7.23
N ASN A 90 -18.20 -7.57 6.06
CA ASN A 90 -19.40 -8.34 5.70
C ASN A 90 -19.44 -9.75 6.32
N LYS A 91 -18.41 -10.11 7.12
CA LYS A 91 -18.29 -11.43 7.77
C LYS A 91 -18.21 -12.61 6.78
N GLU A 92 -17.72 -12.38 5.58
CA GLU A 92 -17.44 -13.44 4.61
C GLU A 92 -16.26 -14.31 5.05
N PHE A 93 -15.30 -13.69 5.76
CA PHE A 93 -14.14 -14.34 6.37
C PHE A 93 -13.62 -13.47 7.53
N GLY A 94 -12.87 -14.10 8.45
CA GLY A 94 -12.38 -13.41 9.67
C GLY A 94 -11.07 -12.64 9.49
N ALA A 95 -10.32 -12.95 8.43
CA ALA A 95 -9.04 -12.30 8.12
C ALA A 95 -8.74 -12.43 6.62
N ALA A 96 -7.88 -11.55 6.11
CA ALA A 96 -7.45 -11.58 4.72
C ALA A 96 -5.95 -11.33 4.60
N HIS A 97 -5.35 -11.89 3.54
CA HIS A 97 -3.97 -11.66 3.15
C HIS A 97 -3.92 -11.21 1.69
N CYS A 98 -3.44 -10.01 1.44
CA CYS A 98 -3.32 -9.45 0.10
C CYS A 98 -1.92 -9.70 -0.44
N VAL A 99 -1.79 -10.60 -1.41
CA VAL A 99 -0.53 -10.86 -2.12
C VAL A 99 -0.47 -9.94 -3.32
N THR A 100 0.07 -8.75 -3.13
CA THR A 100 0.03 -7.68 -4.14
C THR A 100 1.43 -7.21 -4.55
N ARG A 101 1.49 -6.60 -5.72
CA ARG A 101 2.59 -5.88 -6.30
C ARG A 101 2.03 -4.77 -7.18
N PRO A 102 2.58 -3.54 -7.13
CA PRO A 102 3.73 -3.06 -6.35
C PRO A 102 3.45 -2.98 -4.84
N PRO A 103 4.51 -2.82 -4.00
CA PRO A 103 4.37 -2.48 -2.60
C PRO A 103 3.79 -1.06 -2.42
N GLY A 104 3.58 -0.61 -1.16
CA GLY A 104 2.87 0.65 -0.95
C GLY A 104 3.45 1.58 0.12
N HIS A 105 4.14 1.07 1.13
CA HIS A 105 4.42 1.79 2.37
C HIS A 105 5.40 2.99 2.24
N HIS A 106 6.17 3.05 1.17
CA HIS A 106 7.03 4.19 0.88
C HIS A 106 6.36 5.30 0.07
N ALA A 107 5.23 5.03 -0.62
CA ALA A 107 4.52 6.07 -1.36
C ALA A 107 3.93 7.11 -0.40
N GLU A 108 4.43 8.34 -0.48
CA GLU A 108 4.00 9.47 0.32
C GLU A 108 2.71 10.11 -0.25
N LYS A 109 2.15 11.07 0.42
CA LYS A 109 0.91 11.75 0.00
C LYS A 109 0.96 12.28 -1.43
N SER A 110 2.14 12.68 -1.90
CA SER A 110 2.31 13.31 -3.22
C SER A 110 3.53 12.83 -3.99
N LYS A 111 4.11 11.69 -3.61
CA LYS A 111 5.35 11.18 -4.21
C LYS A 111 5.39 9.65 -4.25
N ALA A 112 5.74 9.09 -5.42
CA ALA A 112 6.13 7.68 -5.55
C ALA A 112 7.60 7.53 -5.14
N MET A 113 7.95 6.49 -4.39
CA MET A 113 9.33 6.14 -4.06
C MET A 113 9.42 4.72 -3.49
N GLY A 114 10.63 4.16 -3.41
CA GLY A 114 10.86 2.84 -2.82
C GLY A 114 10.05 1.74 -3.47
N PHE A 115 9.93 1.75 -4.80
CA PHE A 115 9.12 0.82 -5.61
C PHE A 115 7.60 0.97 -5.42
N CYS A 116 7.16 1.92 -4.59
CA CYS A 116 5.77 2.14 -4.22
C CYS A 116 5.16 3.25 -5.06
N VAL A 117 3.99 2.99 -5.64
CA VAL A 117 3.24 3.96 -6.46
C VAL A 117 2.04 4.50 -5.69
N ILE A 118 1.27 3.65 -5.04
CA ILE A 118 0.14 4.03 -4.18
C ILE A 118 0.35 3.39 -2.81
N ASN A 119 0.09 4.13 -1.76
CA ASN A 119 0.16 3.61 -0.41
C ASN A 119 -1.11 2.81 -0.07
N ASN A 120 -1.04 1.52 -0.32
CA ASN A 120 -2.18 0.61 -0.15
C ASN A 120 -2.70 0.61 1.29
N ILE A 121 -1.82 0.66 2.30
CA ILE A 121 -2.18 0.65 3.72
C ILE A 121 -2.72 2.01 4.17
N GLY A 122 -2.17 3.11 3.67
CA GLY A 122 -2.73 4.45 3.90
C GLY A 122 -4.17 4.56 3.37
N VAL A 123 -4.42 4.01 2.16
CA VAL A 123 -5.77 3.90 1.60
C VAL A 123 -6.65 3.02 2.50
N ALA A 124 -6.16 1.85 2.95
CA ALA A 124 -6.90 0.92 3.81
C ALA A 124 -7.36 1.57 5.11
N ALA A 125 -6.44 2.23 5.82
CA ALA A 125 -6.74 2.88 7.10
C ALA A 125 -7.81 3.98 6.94
N ASN A 126 -7.65 4.84 5.94
CA ASN A 126 -8.63 5.90 5.68
C ASN A 126 -9.97 5.35 5.17
N TYR A 127 -9.98 4.27 4.40
CA TYR A 127 -11.21 3.61 3.95
C TYR A 127 -12.00 3.02 5.12
N LEU A 128 -11.36 2.36 6.07
CA LEU A 128 -12.00 1.86 7.30
C LEU A 128 -12.66 2.99 8.08
N ILE A 129 -11.99 4.11 8.23
CA ILE A 129 -12.51 5.28 8.96
C ILE A 129 -13.67 5.93 8.19
N SER A 130 -13.50 6.15 6.88
CA SER A 130 -14.49 6.89 6.09
C SER A 130 -15.76 6.08 5.82
N LYS A 131 -15.63 4.82 5.43
CA LYS A 131 -16.77 3.95 5.07
C LYS A 131 -17.39 3.29 6.28
N TYR A 132 -16.58 2.64 7.12
CA TYR A 132 -17.05 1.81 8.24
C TYR A 132 -17.08 2.54 9.59
N LYS A 133 -16.67 3.83 9.60
CA LYS A 133 -16.73 4.71 10.77
C LYS A 133 -15.90 4.22 11.97
N TYR A 134 -14.82 3.49 11.68
CA TYR A 134 -13.89 3.08 12.74
C TYR A 134 -13.32 4.31 13.45
N LYS A 135 -13.36 4.28 14.77
CA LYS A 135 -12.81 5.34 15.63
C LYS A 135 -11.32 5.15 15.91
N ARG A 136 -10.83 3.94 15.75
CA ARG A 136 -9.42 3.58 15.96
C ARG A 136 -9.04 2.47 14.98
N VAL A 137 -7.95 2.70 14.25
CA VAL A 137 -7.31 1.74 13.34
C VAL A 137 -5.86 1.63 13.74
N ALA A 138 -5.35 0.41 13.89
CA ALA A 138 -3.92 0.17 14.11
C ALA A 138 -3.28 -0.34 12.82
N VAL A 139 -2.13 0.23 12.48
CA VAL A 139 -1.27 -0.22 11.39
C VAL A 139 0.07 -0.62 11.97
N LEU A 140 0.46 -1.87 11.78
CA LEU A 140 1.77 -2.38 12.15
C LEU A 140 2.54 -2.69 10.86
N ASP A 141 3.64 -2.00 10.65
CA ASP A 141 4.57 -2.21 9.55
C ASP A 141 5.81 -2.93 10.09
N TRP A 142 6.04 -4.15 9.65
CA TRP A 142 7.21 -4.95 10.02
C TRP A 142 8.17 -5.18 8.86
N ASP A 143 8.03 -4.40 7.78
CA ASP A 143 9.08 -4.35 6.76
C ASP A 143 10.40 -3.89 7.38
N CYS A 144 11.53 -4.33 6.80
CA CYS A 144 12.85 -3.93 7.31
C CYS A 144 13.16 -2.45 7.06
N HIS A 145 12.40 -1.76 6.22
CA HIS A 145 12.52 -0.34 5.95
C HIS A 145 11.44 0.47 6.68
N PHE A 146 11.78 1.68 7.10
CA PHE A 146 10.79 2.59 7.67
C PHE A 146 9.66 2.89 6.67
N GLY A 147 8.42 2.72 7.09
CA GLY A 147 7.23 3.03 6.29
C GLY A 147 6.95 4.54 6.20
N ASN A 148 7.89 5.31 5.67
CA ASN A 148 7.83 6.77 5.61
C ASN A 148 6.58 7.32 4.92
N GLY A 149 6.13 6.67 3.86
CA GLY A 149 4.91 7.07 3.16
C GLY A 149 3.65 6.83 4.00
N THR A 150 3.58 5.71 4.70
CA THR A 150 2.48 5.43 5.63
C THR A 150 2.46 6.44 6.78
N TYR A 151 3.64 6.74 7.33
CA TYR A 151 3.80 7.80 8.34
C TYR A 151 3.34 9.15 7.82
N ASP A 152 3.84 9.59 6.64
CA ASP A 152 3.47 10.88 6.03
C ASP A 152 1.95 11.05 5.84
N ILE A 153 1.26 9.98 5.41
CA ILE A 153 -0.18 9.99 5.17
C ILE A 153 -0.98 9.98 6.48
N LEU A 154 -0.52 9.24 7.49
CA LEU A 154 -1.33 8.92 8.67
C LEU A 154 -0.95 9.70 9.93
N LYS A 155 0.24 10.34 10.00
CA LYS A 155 0.77 11.01 11.19
C LYS A 155 -0.16 12.05 11.83
N SER A 156 -1.02 12.68 11.04
CA SER A 156 -1.98 13.69 11.52
C SER A 156 -3.40 13.12 11.74
N ASN A 157 -3.59 11.81 11.58
CA ASN A 157 -4.91 11.19 11.74
C ASN A 157 -5.07 10.61 13.16
N LYS A 158 -5.75 11.35 14.04
CA LYS A 158 -5.99 10.94 15.43
C LYS A 158 -6.69 9.58 15.62
N ASN A 159 -7.28 9.05 14.56
CA ASN A 159 -7.98 7.77 14.57
C ASN A 159 -7.06 6.59 14.18
N VAL A 160 -5.79 6.87 13.87
CA VAL A 160 -4.82 5.85 13.47
C VAL A 160 -3.69 5.77 14.46
N PHE A 161 -3.34 4.56 14.86
CA PHE A 161 -2.07 4.26 15.50
C PHE A 161 -1.17 3.57 14.45
N PHE A 162 -0.02 4.16 14.17
CA PHE A 162 0.97 3.59 13.25
C PHE A 162 2.24 3.22 14.01
N SER A 163 2.73 2.01 13.80
CA SER A 163 4.00 1.54 14.35
C SER A 163 4.81 0.86 13.25
N SER A 164 6.07 1.22 13.13
CA SER A 164 7.03 0.63 12.18
C SER A 164 8.20 0.00 12.94
N LEU A 165 8.49 -1.28 12.64
CA LEU A 165 9.62 -2.03 13.17
C LEU A 165 10.65 -2.17 12.07
N HIS A 166 11.67 -1.33 12.04
CA HIS A 166 12.59 -1.24 10.91
C HIS A 166 14.06 -1.15 11.32
N GLN A 167 14.92 -1.37 10.38
CA GLN A 167 16.36 -1.26 10.55
C GLN A 167 16.79 0.21 10.42
N TYR A 168 17.39 0.76 11.46
CA TYR A 168 17.90 2.13 11.49
C TYR A 168 19.45 2.12 11.51
N PRO A 169 20.15 3.08 10.82
CA PRO A 169 19.65 4.25 10.06
C PRO A 169 19.62 4.02 8.54
N TYR A 170 18.92 3.02 8.07
CA TYR A 170 18.91 2.63 6.64
C TYR A 170 17.87 3.41 5.81
N TYR A 171 17.65 2.92 4.58
CA TYR A 171 16.66 3.48 3.67
C TYR A 171 15.27 3.51 4.31
N PRO A 172 14.46 4.55 4.07
CA PRO A 172 14.73 5.76 3.28
C PRO A 172 15.35 6.91 4.10
N GLY A 173 15.78 6.66 5.30
CA GLY A 173 16.09 7.64 6.33
C GLY A 173 14.86 8.01 7.15
N GLY A 174 15.04 8.69 8.28
CA GLY A 174 13.95 8.94 9.24
C GLY A 174 13.62 7.72 10.09
N GLY A 175 12.51 7.76 10.79
CA GLY A 175 12.06 6.68 11.68
C GLY A 175 12.87 6.61 12.97
N THR A 176 13.29 7.74 13.53
CA THR A 176 13.97 7.79 14.82
C THR A 176 12.98 7.54 15.96
N GLU A 177 13.48 7.18 17.13
CA GLU A 177 12.67 6.96 18.34
C GLU A 177 11.85 8.19 18.74
N ASP A 178 12.29 9.38 18.33
CA ASP A 178 11.64 10.65 18.63
C ASP A 178 10.58 11.05 17.59
N GLU A 179 10.56 10.38 16.43
CA GLU A 179 9.56 10.64 15.40
C GLU A 179 8.21 10.06 15.79
N LYS A 180 7.32 10.95 16.22
CA LYS A 180 5.94 10.64 16.59
C LYS A 180 4.99 11.43 15.74
N GLY A 181 3.82 10.86 15.45
CA GLY A 181 2.76 11.58 14.78
C GLY A 181 2.18 12.70 15.65
N ASP A 182 1.38 13.58 15.05
CA ASP A 182 0.80 14.77 15.72
C ASP A 182 -0.08 14.41 16.93
N HIS A 183 -0.49 13.16 17.06
CA HIS A 183 -1.32 12.62 18.14
C HIS A 183 -0.64 11.48 18.91
N ASN A 184 0.69 11.40 18.90
CA ASN A 184 1.50 10.31 19.44
C ASN A 184 1.19 8.95 18.80
N ASN A 185 0.88 8.96 17.52
CA ASN A 185 0.64 7.80 16.67
C ASN A 185 1.85 7.52 15.78
#